data_d580bfa2155bb56eaecb0fa7d0a0c6bc
#
_entry.id   d580bfa2155bb56eaecb0fa7d0a0c6bc
#
_cell.length_a   1.000
_cell.length_b   1.000
_cell.length_c   1.000
_cell.angle_alpha   90.00
_cell.angle_beta   90.00
_cell.angle_gamma   90.00
#
_symmetry.space_group_name_H-M   'P 1'
#
loop_
_entity.id
_entity.type
_entity.pdbx_description
1 polymer ?
#
loop_
_entity_poly.entity_id
_entity_poly.type
_entity_poly.pdbx_seq_one_letter_code
_entity_poly.pdbx_strand_id
1 'polypeptide(L)'
;MVTPLGLNRADSFEAALMAKSAVSSAPESILKLLPNALAARVSPDFDLGRTRAQAGLDRATQFSLTATEEALADAGYAANAYQRSRTGIYVGIGMGGAWTIDTLYTRFFELLQLSLTEKRDPTVIHPLAIPRMMANASAAAVSITHQVRGPTFTYTIACASSSVAIGEAYRALRHGYIDTAIVIGTEAMLTPGSFVAWNALRVMAKKREDAPEASCRPFDAERTGFVLGEGAAALVLEAEGIEPTCNRKAYAELCGYGTTTDGLHITLPSAEGQTLAMQAAIAESGLP
;
A
#
# COMPACT_ATOMS: atom_id res chain seq x y z
N MET A 1 -10.16 1.54 4.77
CA MET A 1 -8.68 1.72 4.80
C MET A 1 -8.11 1.18 6.11
N VAL A 2 -6.80 0.91 6.12
CA VAL A 2 -6.04 0.53 7.32
C VAL A 2 -4.83 1.45 7.37
N THR A 3 -4.68 2.22 8.43
CA THR A 3 -3.61 3.20 8.59
C THR A 3 -3.05 3.17 10.02
N PRO A 4 -1.90 3.80 10.28
CA PRO A 4 -1.40 3.98 11.64
C PRO A 4 -2.32 4.81 12.54
N LEU A 5 -3.26 5.57 11.97
CA LEU A 5 -4.23 6.39 12.71
C LEU A 5 -5.51 5.62 13.05
N GLY A 6 -5.83 4.53 12.34
CA GLY A 6 -7.04 3.75 12.55
C GLY A 6 -7.15 2.55 11.63
N LEU A 7 -7.92 1.55 12.03
CA LEU A 7 -8.09 0.30 11.29
C LEU A 7 -9.27 0.33 10.30
N ASN A 8 -9.92 1.47 10.16
CA ASN A 8 -10.98 1.75 9.20
C ASN A 8 -10.95 3.22 8.78
N ARG A 9 -11.80 3.58 7.81
CA ARG A 9 -11.90 4.94 7.27
C ARG A 9 -12.33 5.96 8.32
N ALA A 10 -13.34 5.63 9.12
CA ALA A 10 -13.91 6.57 10.08
C ALA A 10 -12.89 6.96 11.15
N ASP A 11 -12.25 5.97 11.79
CA ASP A 11 -11.25 6.22 12.83
C ASP A 11 -10.02 6.95 12.28
N SER A 12 -9.55 6.55 11.08
CA SER A 12 -8.41 7.20 10.43
C SER A 12 -8.70 8.67 10.10
N PHE A 13 -9.90 8.96 9.60
CA PHE A 13 -10.30 10.31 9.24
C PHE A 13 -10.51 11.18 10.47
N GLU A 14 -11.18 10.68 11.51
CA GLU A 14 -11.35 11.38 12.77
C GLU A 14 -10.01 11.72 13.43
N ALA A 15 -9.09 10.76 13.50
CA ALA A 15 -7.75 11.00 14.03
C ALA A 15 -6.98 12.06 13.22
N ALA A 16 -7.12 12.06 11.89
CA ALA A 16 -6.51 13.07 11.03
C ALA A 16 -7.11 14.46 11.25
N LEU A 17 -8.43 14.58 11.40
CA LEU A 17 -9.10 15.85 11.74
C LEU A 17 -8.66 16.41 13.09
N MET A 18 -8.36 15.53 14.05
CA MET A 18 -7.81 15.91 15.35
C MET A 18 -6.30 16.21 15.32
N ALA A 19 -5.68 16.24 14.14
CA ALA A 19 -4.23 16.41 13.94
C ALA A 19 -3.37 15.43 14.76
N LYS A 20 -3.86 14.21 15.01
CA LYS A 20 -3.10 13.18 15.70
C LYS A 20 -1.92 12.71 14.84
N SER A 21 -0.75 12.58 15.46
CA SER A 21 0.40 11.94 14.82
C SER A 21 0.47 10.47 15.22
N ALA A 22 0.75 9.60 14.25
CA ALA A 22 1.04 8.19 14.49
C ALA A 22 2.55 7.89 14.53
N VAL A 23 3.39 8.93 14.46
CA VAL A 23 4.84 8.78 14.53
C VAL A 23 5.25 8.42 15.94
N SER A 24 6.00 7.33 16.07
CA SER A 24 6.51 6.81 17.33
C SER A 24 7.87 6.13 17.12
N SER A 25 8.48 5.63 18.17
CA SER A 25 9.69 4.82 18.06
C SER A 25 9.42 3.57 17.19
N ALA A 26 10.37 3.24 16.32
CA ALA A 26 10.28 2.05 15.49
C ALA A 26 10.23 0.75 16.35
N PRO A 27 9.81 -0.39 15.80
CA PRO A 27 9.85 -1.68 16.49
C PRO A 27 11.23 -2.03 17.05
N GLU A 28 11.27 -2.78 18.16
CA GLU A 28 12.52 -3.12 18.86
C GLU A 28 13.56 -3.80 17.94
N SER A 29 13.14 -4.64 17.02
CA SER A 29 14.03 -5.29 16.04
C SER A 29 14.77 -4.28 15.17
N ILE A 30 14.17 -3.15 14.87
CA ILE A 30 14.75 -2.04 14.11
C ILE A 30 15.62 -1.17 15.03
N LEU A 31 15.16 -0.88 16.25
CA LEU A 31 15.90 -0.05 17.21
C LEU A 31 17.24 -0.68 17.62
N LYS A 32 17.36 -2.01 17.59
CA LYS A 32 18.65 -2.71 17.80
C LYS A 32 19.70 -2.34 16.76
N LEU A 33 19.30 -1.97 15.54
CA LEU A 33 20.19 -1.55 14.45
C LEU A 33 20.27 -0.04 14.32
N LEU A 34 19.17 0.66 14.55
CA LEU A 34 19.00 2.10 14.38
C LEU A 34 18.28 2.67 15.62
N PRO A 35 19.00 3.01 16.70
CA PRO A 35 18.41 3.35 18.00
C PRO A 35 17.43 4.53 17.99
N ASN A 36 17.57 5.45 17.04
CA ASN A 36 16.72 6.65 16.93
C ASN A 36 15.69 6.57 15.80
N ALA A 37 15.44 5.37 15.26
CA ALA A 37 14.50 5.19 14.17
C ALA A 37 13.07 5.46 14.62
N LEU A 38 12.32 6.18 13.76
CA LEU A 38 10.90 6.47 13.92
C LEU A 38 10.09 5.74 12.87
N ALA A 39 8.85 5.36 13.22
CA ALA A 39 7.92 4.71 12.32
C ALA A 39 6.49 5.17 12.59
N ALA A 40 5.64 5.15 11.56
CA ALA A 40 4.19 5.23 11.69
C ALA A 40 3.60 3.84 11.43
N ARG A 41 3.32 3.11 12.51
CA ARG A 41 2.93 1.70 12.49
C ARG A 41 1.44 1.52 12.67
N VAL A 42 0.83 0.66 11.86
CA VAL A 42 -0.52 0.14 12.12
C VAL A 42 -0.52 -0.60 13.45
N SER A 43 -1.60 -0.45 14.24
CA SER A 43 -1.71 -1.05 15.58
C SER A 43 -1.17 -2.48 15.61
N PRO A 44 -0.40 -2.85 16.64
CA PRO A 44 0.01 -4.24 16.86
C PRO A 44 -1.17 -5.20 17.00
N ASP A 45 -2.33 -4.69 17.45
CA ASP A 45 -3.56 -5.46 17.62
C ASP A 45 -4.30 -5.71 16.30
N PHE A 46 -3.74 -5.21 15.16
CA PHE A 46 -4.29 -5.52 13.86
C PHE A 46 -4.24 -7.03 13.62
N ASP A 47 -5.41 -7.63 13.61
CA ASP A 47 -5.63 -9.02 13.25
C ASP A 47 -6.63 -9.07 12.08
N LEU A 48 -6.27 -9.82 11.05
CA LEU A 48 -7.16 -10.09 9.94
C LEU A 48 -8.38 -10.92 10.37
N GLY A 49 -8.35 -11.55 11.54
CA GLY A 49 -9.46 -12.32 12.10
C GLY A 49 -9.88 -13.53 11.27
N ARG A 50 -9.00 -14.04 10.40
CA ARG A 50 -9.32 -14.97 9.33
C ARG A 50 -8.62 -16.32 9.47
N THR A 51 -8.86 -17.18 8.48
CA THR A 51 -8.31 -18.53 8.44
C THR A 51 -6.78 -18.54 8.55
N ARG A 52 -6.22 -19.66 9.03
CA ARG A 52 -4.77 -19.89 9.12
C ARG A 52 -4.03 -19.60 7.78
N ALA A 53 -4.70 -19.84 6.64
CA ALA A 53 -4.14 -19.56 5.32
C ALA A 53 -3.97 -18.05 5.08
N GLN A 54 -4.93 -17.23 5.52
CA GLN A 54 -4.90 -15.77 5.38
C GLN A 54 -3.94 -15.12 6.38
N ALA A 55 -3.82 -15.65 7.59
CA ALA A 55 -2.83 -15.20 8.58
C ALA A 55 -1.38 -15.39 8.10
N GLY A 56 -1.15 -16.32 7.18
CA GLY A 56 0.16 -16.54 6.57
C GLY A 56 0.49 -15.65 5.36
N LEU A 57 -0.38 -14.73 4.96
CA LEU A 57 -0.12 -13.80 3.86
C LEU A 57 0.86 -12.69 4.30
N ASP A 58 1.52 -12.07 3.31
CA ASP A 58 2.33 -10.88 3.59
C ASP A 58 1.48 -9.77 4.23
N ARG A 59 2.11 -8.95 5.06
CA ARG A 59 1.42 -7.91 5.83
C ARG A 59 0.72 -6.88 4.93
N ALA A 60 1.34 -6.47 3.83
CA ALA A 60 0.71 -5.57 2.84
C ALA A 60 -0.54 -6.22 2.21
N THR A 61 -0.50 -7.54 1.96
CA THR A 61 -1.65 -8.30 1.44
C THR A 61 -2.78 -8.38 2.46
N GLN A 62 -2.46 -8.53 3.74
CA GLN A 62 -3.48 -8.51 4.81
C GLN A 62 -4.18 -7.14 4.88
N PHE A 63 -3.43 -6.05 4.83
CA PHE A 63 -3.99 -4.69 4.77
C PHE A 63 -4.88 -4.50 3.54
N SER A 64 -4.44 -4.98 2.37
CA SER A 64 -5.21 -4.92 1.12
C SER A 64 -6.56 -5.59 1.23
N LEU A 65 -6.63 -6.78 1.82
CA LEU A 65 -7.88 -7.51 2.03
C LEU A 65 -8.83 -6.73 2.92
N THR A 66 -8.36 -6.23 4.07
CA THR A 66 -9.18 -5.46 5.01
C THR A 66 -9.71 -4.17 4.38
N ALA A 67 -8.84 -3.42 3.69
CA ALA A 67 -9.25 -2.18 3.03
C ALA A 67 -10.25 -2.45 1.89
N THR A 68 -10.08 -3.54 1.15
CA THR A 68 -11.01 -3.93 0.07
C THR A 68 -12.38 -4.31 0.61
N GLU A 69 -12.45 -5.05 1.71
CA GLU A 69 -13.73 -5.41 2.32
C GLU A 69 -14.51 -4.19 2.79
N GLU A 70 -13.84 -3.25 3.45
CA GLU A 70 -14.47 -2.00 3.85
C GLU A 70 -14.96 -1.21 2.63
N ALA A 71 -14.15 -1.08 1.57
CA ALA A 71 -14.52 -0.36 0.37
C ALA A 71 -15.71 -1.00 -0.37
N LEU A 72 -15.74 -2.32 -0.48
CA LEU A 72 -16.87 -3.05 -1.09
C LEU A 72 -18.14 -2.92 -0.25
N ALA A 73 -18.04 -2.99 1.07
CA ALA A 73 -19.17 -2.78 1.97
C ALA A 73 -19.71 -1.34 1.88
N ASP A 74 -18.82 -0.36 1.83
CA ASP A 74 -19.17 1.06 1.66
C ASP A 74 -19.82 1.35 0.30
N ALA A 75 -19.33 0.72 -0.76
CA ALA A 75 -19.91 0.80 -2.10
C ALA A 75 -21.23 -0.01 -2.24
N GLY A 76 -21.66 -0.74 -1.19
CA GLY A 76 -22.88 -1.52 -1.20
C GLY A 76 -22.82 -2.82 -1.99
N TYR A 77 -21.62 -3.26 -2.35
CA TYR A 77 -21.41 -4.56 -2.98
C TYR A 77 -21.45 -5.66 -1.92
N ALA A 78 -22.64 -6.24 -1.72
CA ALA A 78 -22.74 -7.52 -1.04
C ALA A 78 -22.01 -8.61 -1.84
N ALA A 79 -21.59 -9.68 -1.19
CA ALA A 79 -20.98 -10.81 -1.88
C ALA A 79 -21.85 -11.25 -3.07
N ASN A 80 -21.35 -11.08 -4.31
CA ASN A 80 -21.98 -11.37 -5.60
C ASN A 80 -22.81 -10.26 -6.29
N ALA A 81 -22.87 -9.05 -5.79
CA ALA A 81 -23.69 -7.97 -6.40
C ALA A 81 -23.03 -7.32 -7.63
N TYR A 82 -21.78 -7.64 -7.96
CA TYR A 82 -21.06 -7.11 -9.11
C TYR A 82 -20.79 -8.18 -10.17
N GLN A 83 -20.72 -7.75 -11.43
CA GLN A 83 -20.40 -8.66 -12.53
C GLN A 83 -18.91 -9.03 -12.48
N ARG A 84 -18.58 -10.19 -11.95
CA ARG A 84 -17.22 -10.64 -11.64
C ARG A 84 -16.25 -10.59 -12.82
N SER A 85 -16.70 -10.86 -14.03
CA SER A 85 -15.89 -10.83 -15.25
C SER A 85 -15.66 -9.41 -15.81
N ARG A 86 -16.51 -8.45 -15.40
CA ARG A 86 -16.44 -7.04 -15.78
C ARG A 86 -15.90 -6.16 -14.66
N THR A 87 -15.46 -6.76 -13.56
CA THR A 87 -14.78 -6.07 -12.44
C THR A 87 -13.28 -6.31 -12.51
N GLY A 88 -12.49 -5.23 -12.58
CA GLY A 88 -11.04 -5.28 -12.57
C GLY A 88 -10.44 -5.04 -11.18
N ILE A 89 -9.20 -5.49 -10.96
CA ILE A 89 -8.40 -5.21 -9.76
C ILE A 89 -7.12 -4.51 -10.18
N TYR A 90 -6.85 -3.35 -9.57
CA TYR A 90 -5.70 -2.50 -9.85
C TYR A 90 -4.98 -2.21 -8.54
N VAL A 91 -3.80 -2.78 -8.36
CA VAL A 91 -3.02 -2.63 -7.12
C VAL A 91 -1.79 -1.79 -7.37
N GLY A 92 -1.57 -0.77 -6.56
CA GLY A 92 -0.33 -0.02 -6.46
C GLY A 92 0.46 -0.42 -5.21
N ILE A 93 1.69 -0.90 -5.39
CA ILE A 93 2.60 -1.31 -4.33
C ILE A 93 4.04 -1.05 -4.75
N GLY A 94 4.87 -0.50 -3.87
CA GLY A 94 6.26 -0.15 -4.20
C GLY A 94 7.22 -1.32 -4.11
N MET A 95 7.19 -2.05 -2.99
CA MET A 95 8.18 -3.10 -2.67
C MET A 95 7.61 -4.52 -2.72
N GLY A 96 6.30 -4.69 -2.73
CA GLY A 96 5.68 -6.01 -2.68
C GLY A 96 5.77 -6.66 -1.31
N GLY A 97 6.14 -7.95 -1.27
CA GLY A 97 6.21 -8.75 -0.04
C GLY A 97 7.45 -8.48 0.83
N ALA A 98 7.77 -7.20 1.09
CA ALA A 98 8.97 -6.80 1.84
C ALA A 98 9.05 -7.45 3.23
N TRP A 99 7.92 -7.54 3.93
CA TRP A 99 7.84 -8.21 5.22
C TRP A 99 8.19 -9.70 5.13
N THR A 100 7.62 -10.39 4.18
CA THR A 100 7.87 -11.82 3.94
C THR A 100 9.32 -12.06 3.55
N ILE A 101 9.89 -11.22 2.68
CA ILE A 101 11.28 -11.30 2.22
C ILE A 101 12.24 -11.21 3.41
N ASP A 102 12.13 -10.14 4.19
CA ASP A 102 13.04 -9.87 5.31
C ASP A 102 12.95 -10.97 6.37
N THR A 103 11.73 -11.37 6.75
CA THR A 103 11.50 -12.45 7.71
C THR A 103 12.04 -13.79 7.21
N LEU A 104 11.82 -14.09 5.91
CA LEU A 104 12.29 -15.33 5.31
C LEU A 104 13.82 -15.43 5.31
N TYR A 105 14.49 -14.38 4.83
CA TYR A 105 15.96 -14.39 4.75
C TYR A 105 16.60 -14.35 6.13
N THR A 106 16.07 -13.60 7.08
CA THR A 106 16.54 -13.61 8.47
C THR A 106 16.49 -15.03 9.03
N ARG A 107 15.32 -15.68 8.91
CA ARG A 107 15.13 -17.06 9.37
C ARG A 107 16.04 -18.06 8.63
N PHE A 108 16.20 -17.90 7.33
CA PHE A 108 17.09 -18.77 6.55
C PHE A 108 18.53 -18.69 7.02
N PHE A 109 19.05 -17.48 7.26
CA PHE A 109 20.41 -17.30 7.75
C PHE A 109 20.60 -17.83 9.16
N GLU A 110 19.62 -17.65 10.06
CA GLU A 110 19.63 -18.26 11.39
C GLU A 110 19.71 -19.80 11.31
N LEU A 111 18.87 -20.41 10.48
CA LEU A 111 18.85 -21.86 10.27
C LEU A 111 20.13 -22.36 9.61
N LEU A 112 20.71 -21.61 8.68
CA LEU A 112 21.98 -21.93 8.05
C LEU A 112 23.11 -21.95 9.07
N GLN A 113 23.16 -20.99 9.99
CA GLN A 113 24.13 -20.96 11.09
C GLN A 113 23.99 -22.18 12.00
N LEU A 114 22.74 -22.53 12.36
CA LEU A 114 22.45 -23.72 13.16
C LEU A 114 22.81 -25.01 12.41
N SER A 115 22.56 -25.06 11.08
CA SER A 115 22.94 -26.22 10.26
C SER A 115 24.46 -26.45 10.24
N LEU A 116 25.24 -25.39 10.14
CA LEU A 116 26.71 -25.48 10.17
C LEU A 116 27.25 -25.98 11.53
N THR A 117 26.55 -25.66 12.64
CA THR A 117 26.95 -26.05 13.98
C THR A 117 26.35 -27.37 14.45
N GLU A 118 25.10 -27.66 14.10
CA GLU A 118 24.31 -28.79 14.62
C GLU A 118 23.94 -29.84 13.56
N LYS A 119 24.45 -29.73 12.32
CA LYS A 119 24.15 -30.61 11.18
C LYS A 119 22.67 -30.79 10.90
N ARG A 120 21.89 -29.74 11.08
CA ARG A 120 20.45 -29.70 10.73
C ARG A 120 20.26 -29.22 9.29
N ASP A 121 19.24 -29.77 8.61
CA ASP A 121 18.87 -29.31 7.26
C ASP A 121 18.25 -27.91 7.30
N PRO A 122 18.82 -26.91 6.61
CA PRO A 122 18.30 -25.53 6.61
C PRO A 122 17.07 -25.33 5.72
N THR A 123 16.57 -26.37 5.05
CA THR A 123 15.58 -26.26 3.95
C THR A 123 14.13 -26.07 4.40
N VAL A 124 13.84 -25.71 5.64
CA VAL A 124 12.45 -25.50 6.10
C VAL A 124 11.96 -24.11 5.70
N ILE A 125 11.73 -23.90 4.40
CA ILE A 125 11.08 -22.72 3.86
C ILE A 125 9.63 -23.06 3.52
N HIS A 126 8.72 -22.12 3.80
CA HIS A 126 7.30 -22.32 3.51
C HIS A 126 7.07 -22.50 1.99
N PRO A 127 6.33 -23.53 1.53
CA PRO A 127 6.14 -23.79 0.09
C PRO A 127 5.57 -22.62 -0.71
N LEU A 128 4.75 -21.76 -0.06
CA LEU A 128 4.18 -20.56 -0.66
C LEU A 128 5.02 -19.30 -0.42
N ALA A 129 6.29 -19.39 -0.07
CA ALA A 129 7.15 -18.23 0.15
C ALA A 129 7.21 -17.34 -1.09
N ILE A 130 7.50 -17.91 -2.26
CA ILE A 130 7.58 -17.15 -3.52
C ILE A 130 6.27 -16.43 -3.86
N PRO A 131 5.10 -17.09 -3.94
CA PRO A 131 3.84 -16.39 -4.19
C PRO A 131 3.53 -15.24 -3.21
N ARG A 132 3.97 -15.36 -1.95
CA ARG A 132 3.77 -14.30 -0.92
C ARG A 132 4.71 -13.11 -1.08
N MET A 133 5.90 -13.34 -1.63
CA MET A 133 6.90 -12.29 -1.85
C MET A 133 6.65 -11.46 -3.11
N MET A 134 5.90 -12.00 -4.07
CA MET A 134 5.64 -11.34 -5.34
C MET A 134 4.78 -10.08 -5.15
N ALA A 135 5.07 -9.03 -5.92
CA ALA A 135 4.33 -7.76 -5.86
C ALA A 135 2.82 -7.93 -6.15
N ASN A 136 2.45 -8.93 -6.97
CA ASN A 136 1.05 -9.22 -7.29
C ASN A 136 0.32 -10.09 -6.25
N ALA A 137 0.93 -10.41 -5.12
CA ALA A 137 0.32 -11.23 -4.07
C ALA A 137 -1.00 -10.62 -3.55
N SER A 138 -1.03 -9.30 -3.34
CA SER A 138 -2.23 -8.57 -2.91
C SER A 138 -3.36 -8.69 -3.95
N ALA A 139 -3.05 -8.49 -5.23
CA ALA A 139 -4.02 -8.60 -6.32
C ALA A 139 -4.60 -10.02 -6.42
N ALA A 140 -3.75 -11.04 -6.32
CA ALA A 140 -4.16 -12.43 -6.33
C ALA A 140 -5.05 -12.79 -5.13
N ALA A 141 -4.68 -12.35 -3.92
CA ALA A 141 -5.45 -12.62 -2.70
C ALA A 141 -6.84 -11.98 -2.76
N VAL A 142 -6.94 -10.72 -3.21
CA VAL A 142 -8.22 -10.03 -3.40
C VAL A 142 -9.08 -10.73 -4.46
N SER A 143 -8.49 -11.09 -5.61
CA SER A 143 -9.20 -11.84 -6.67
C SER A 143 -9.79 -13.14 -6.15
N ILE A 144 -9.01 -13.93 -5.42
CA ILE A 144 -9.44 -15.23 -4.85
C ILE A 144 -10.55 -15.01 -3.79
N THR A 145 -10.35 -14.08 -2.88
CA THR A 145 -11.29 -13.84 -1.75
C THR A 145 -12.64 -13.34 -2.26
N HIS A 146 -12.64 -12.41 -3.21
CA HIS A 146 -13.86 -11.80 -3.74
C HIS A 146 -14.32 -12.41 -5.06
N GLN A 147 -13.60 -13.43 -5.55
CA GLN A 147 -13.89 -14.14 -6.80
C GLN A 147 -14.01 -13.22 -8.03
N VAL A 148 -13.25 -12.13 -8.05
CA VAL A 148 -13.16 -11.23 -9.20
C VAL A 148 -12.40 -11.93 -10.32
N ARG A 149 -12.93 -11.89 -11.56
CA ARG A 149 -12.42 -12.62 -12.73
C ARG A 149 -12.08 -11.72 -13.91
N GLY A 150 -12.23 -10.41 -13.76
CA GLY A 150 -11.82 -9.43 -14.76
C GLY A 150 -10.31 -9.16 -14.74
N PRO A 151 -9.85 -8.20 -15.53
CA PRO A 151 -8.43 -7.83 -15.61
C PRO A 151 -7.86 -7.51 -14.22
N THR A 152 -6.68 -8.05 -13.94
CA THR A 152 -6.03 -7.88 -12.64
C THR A 152 -4.57 -7.48 -12.84
N PHE A 153 -4.20 -6.29 -12.37
CA PHE A 153 -2.88 -5.70 -12.58
C PHE A 153 -2.26 -5.22 -11.26
N THR A 154 -0.94 -5.22 -11.24
CA THR A 154 -0.15 -4.62 -10.17
C THR A 154 0.87 -3.66 -10.77
N TYR A 155 0.88 -2.44 -10.25
CA TYR A 155 1.78 -1.37 -10.66
C TYR A 155 2.81 -1.13 -9.57
N THR A 156 4.08 -1.21 -9.96
CA THR A 156 5.22 -1.02 -9.06
C THR A 156 6.07 0.12 -9.60
N ILE A 157 5.70 1.34 -9.22
CA ILE A 157 6.28 2.60 -9.69
C ILE A 157 6.60 3.47 -8.46
N ALA A 158 7.30 2.89 -7.50
CA ALA A 158 7.67 3.54 -6.24
C ALA A 158 6.46 4.29 -5.60
N CYS A 159 6.65 5.56 -5.19
CA CYS A 159 5.61 6.36 -4.54
C CYS A 159 4.39 6.66 -5.42
N ALA A 160 4.50 6.56 -6.75
CA ALA A 160 3.42 6.82 -7.71
C ALA A 160 2.53 5.58 -7.96
N SER A 161 2.85 4.41 -7.40
CA SER A 161 2.20 3.14 -7.71
C SER A 161 0.67 3.19 -7.58
N SER A 162 0.15 3.71 -6.47
CA SER A 162 -1.30 3.80 -6.25
C SER A 162 -1.98 4.83 -7.15
N SER A 163 -1.34 5.97 -7.43
CA SER A 163 -1.88 6.97 -8.36
C SER A 163 -1.96 6.42 -9.78
N VAL A 164 -0.95 5.65 -10.22
CA VAL A 164 -0.98 4.97 -11.52
C VAL A 164 -2.05 3.89 -11.55
N ALA A 165 -2.22 3.11 -10.49
CA ALA A 165 -3.30 2.12 -10.40
C ALA A 165 -4.69 2.76 -10.53
N ILE A 166 -4.93 3.93 -9.90
CA ILE A 166 -6.16 4.72 -10.04
C ILE A 166 -6.35 5.18 -11.50
N GLY A 167 -5.31 5.76 -12.09
CA GLY A 167 -5.38 6.29 -13.45
C GLY A 167 -5.61 5.22 -14.52
N GLU A 168 -4.96 4.07 -14.39
CA GLU A 168 -5.15 2.97 -15.34
C GLU A 168 -6.53 2.28 -15.16
N ALA A 169 -7.04 2.20 -13.94
CA ALA A 169 -8.41 1.78 -13.68
C ALA A 169 -9.43 2.74 -14.31
N TYR A 170 -9.22 4.05 -14.14
CA TYR A 170 -10.03 5.09 -14.77
C TYR A 170 -10.06 4.95 -16.29
N ARG A 171 -8.91 4.77 -16.94
CA ARG A 171 -8.83 4.54 -18.40
C ARG A 171 -9.57 3.28 -18.82
N ALA A 172 -9.43 2.18 -18.05
CA ALA A 172 -10.11 0.94 -18.36
C ALA A 172 -11.65 1.07 -18.28
N LEU A 173 -12.16 1.82 -17.29
CA LEU A 173 -13.59 2.15 -17.15
C LEU A 173 -14.05 3.05 -18.30
N ARG A 174 -13.34 4.13 -18.58
CA ARG A 174 -13.68 5.10 -19.63
C ARG A 174 -13.72 4.50 -21.03
N HIS A 175 -12.86 3.51 -21.31
CA HIS A 175 -12.83 2.79 -22.59
C HIS A 175 -13.75 1.56 -22.63
N GLY A 176 -14.52 1.30 -21.57
CA GLY A 176 -15.47 0.20 -21.51
C GLY A 176 -14.86 -1.20 -21.43
N TYR A 177 -13.59 -1.33 -21.04
CA TYR A 177 -12.97 -2.65 -20.81
C TYR A 177 -13.56 -3.35 -19.59
N ILE A 178 -13.93 -2.58 -18.58
CA ILE A 178 -14.56 -3.03 -17.33
C ILE A 178 -15.67 -2.07 -16.95
N ASP A 179 -16.55 -2.50 -16.05
CA ASP A 179 -17.66 -1.70 -15.54
C ASP A 179 -17.38 -1.20 -14.10
N THR A 180 -16.59 -1.98 -13.34
CA THR A 180 -16.20 -1.68 -11.98
C THR A 180 -14.72 -1.95 -11.80
N ALA A 181 -14.04 -1.14 -11.00
CA ALA A 181 -12.66 -1.37 -10.60
C ALA A 181 -12.50 -1.31 -9.07
N ILE A 182 -11.83 -2.31 -8.53
CA ILE A 182 -11.30 -2.30 -7.16
C ILE A 182 -9.86 -1.80 -7.26
N VAL A 183 -9.60 -0.61 -6.75
CA VAL A 183 -8.27 0.00 -6.79
C VAL A 183 -7.69 0.04 -5.39
N ILE A 184 -6.47 -0.44 -5.22
CA ILE A 184 -5.84 -0.62 -3.91
C ILE A 184 -4.45 0.00 -3.93
N GLY A 185 -4.14 0.84 -2.95
CA GLY A 185 -2.78 1.24 -2.62
C GLY A 185 -2.38 0.59 -1.30
N THR A 186 -1.24 -0.10 -1.26
CA THR A 186 -0.78 -0.80 -0.06
C THR A 186 0.73 -0.83 0.05
N GLU A 187 1.26 -0.79 1.28
CA GLU A 187 2.67 -1.02 1.56
C GLU A 187 2.88 -1.46 3.02
N ALA A 188 3.85 -2.35 3.25
CA ALA A 188 4.26 -2.77 4.58
C ALA A 188 5.76 -3.09 4.60
N MET A 189 6.59 -2.06 4.80
CA MET A 189 8.04 -2.19 4.77
C MET A 189 8.73 -1.84 6.11
N LEU A 190 8.01 -1.93 7.23
CA LEU A 190 8.59 -1.64 8.55
C LEU A 190 9.40 -2.84 9.07
N THR A 191 10.44 -3.21 8.33
CA THR A 191 11.33 -4.34 8.61
C THR A 191 12.76 -3.87 8.81
N PRO A 192 13.61 -4.61 9.55
CA PRO A 192 15.02 -4.25 9.78
C PRO A 192 15.79 -3.97 8.49
N GLY A 193 15.71 -4.85 7.49
CA GLY A 193 16.42 -4.70 6.23
C GLY A 193 15.96 -3.47 5.45
N SER A 194 14.66 -3.23 5.35
CA SER A 194 14.11 -2.03 4.72
C SER A 194 14.59 -0.76 5.41
N PHE A 195 14.57 -0.70 6.75
CA PHE A 195 15.04 0.47 7.49
C PHE A 195 16.51 0.78 7.27
N VAL A 196 17.37 -0.25 7.26
CA VAL A 196 18.80 -0.06 6.98
C VAL A 196 19.00 0.48 5.56
N ALA A 197 18.27 -0.05 4.56
CA ALA A 197 18.36 0.43 3.18
C ALA A 197 17.90 1.89 3.03
N TRP A 198 16.75 2.25 3.62
CA TRP A 198 16.25 3.64 3.61
C TRP A 198 17.16 4.60 4.38
N ASN A 199 17.74 4.17 5.51
CA ASN A 199 18.70 4.97 6.27
C ASN A 199 19.98 5.24 5.45
N ALA A 200 20.42 4.28 4.65
CA ALA A 200 21.57 4.46 3.76
C ALA A 200 21.38 5.57 2.71
N LEU A 201 20.13 5.83 2.30
CA LEU A 201 19.78 6.94 1.41
C LEU A 201 19.82 8.32 2.09
N ARG A 202 19.95 8.37 3.42
CA ARG A 202 19.99 9.60 4.23
C ARG A 202 18.77 10.51 4.07
N VAL A 203 17.60 9.92 3.86
CA VAL A 203 16.33 10.62 3.64
C VAL A 203 15.36 10.51 4.82
N MET A 204 15.73 9.77 5.85
CA MET A 204 14.88 9.59 7.02
C MET A 204 14.98 10.78 7.98
N ALA A 205 13.83 11.13 8.57
CA ALA A 205 13.75 12.22 9.54
C ALA A 205 14.59 11.94 10.80
N LYS A 206 15.28 12.97 11.27
CA LYS A 206 15.97 12.93 12.56
C LYS A 206 14.95 13.04 13.68
N LYS A 207 15.08 12.18 14.68
CA LYS A 207 14.22 12.21 15.87
C LYS A 207 14.41 13.53 16.62
N ARG A 208 13.30 14.20 16.90
CA ARG A 208 13.27 15.31 17.86
C ARG A 208 13.14 14.72 19.26
N GLU A 209 14.03 15.08 20.14
CA GLU A 209 14.03 14.54 21.50
C GLU A 209 12.90 15.13 22.37
N ASP A 210 12.51 16.39 22.09
CA ASP A 210 11.44 17.11 22.77
C ASP A 210 10.03 16.74 22.28
N ALA A 211 9.88 16.32 21.03
CA ALA A 211 8.61 16.00 20.38
C ALA A 211 8.81 14.98 19.25
N PRO A 212 9.04 13.70 19.56
CA PRO A 212 9.30 12.67 18.54
C PRO A 212 8.18 12.54 17.50
N GLU A 213 6.92 12.72 17.91
CA GLU A 213 5.74 12.68 17.05
C GLU A 213 5.68 13.82 16.03
N ALA A 214 6.42 14.92 16.26
CA ALA A 214 6.55 16.06 15.35
C ALA A 214 7.82 16.01 14.49
N SER A 215 8.51 14.87 14.42
CA SER A 215 9.74 14.72 13.63
C SER A 215 9.47 14.72 12.12
N CYS A 216 8.31 14.23 11.68
CA CYS A 216 7.88 14.31 10.28
C CYS A 216 7.15 15.63 10.05
N ARG A 217 7.79 16.54 9.31
CA ARG A 217 7.31 17.91 9.09
C ARG A 217 7.29 18.25 7.59
N PRO A 218 6.31 17.75 6.81
CA PRO A 218 6.22 18.08 5.39
C PRO A 218 6.13 19.60 5.18
N PHE A 219 6.83 20.11 4.18
CA PHE A 219 6.89 21.54 3.78
C PHE A 219 7.53 22.50 4.79
N ASP A 220 7.89 22.05 5.99
CA ASP A 220 8.62 22.87 6.98
C ASP A 220 10.04 23.20 6.47
N ALA A 221 10.52 24.42 6.77
CA ALA A 221 11.88 24.84 6.39
C ALA A 221 12.96 23.99 7.10
N GLU A 222 12.70 23.54 8.34
CA GLU A 222 13.62 22.73 9.14
C GLU A 222 13.36 21.22 9.02
N ARG A 223 12.63 20.78 7.98
CA ARG A 223 12.43 19.35 7.76
C ARG A 223 13.76 18.63 7.55
N THR A 224 13.90 17.43 8.10
CA THR A 224 15.12 16.62 8.02
C THR A 224 14.96 15.35 7.21
N GLY A 225 13.76 15.04 6.75
CA GLY A 225 13.43 13.83 6.03
C GLY A 225 12.01 13.36 6.30
N PHE A 226 11.73 12.10 6.03
CA PHE A 226 10.41 11.50 6.24
C PHE A 226 10.47 10.32 7.22
N VAL A 227 9.32 9.90 7.73
CA VAL A 227 9.15 8.73 8.59
C VAL A 227 8.44 7.64 7.79
N LEU A 228 8.97 6.43 7.82
CA LEU A 228 8.34 5.29 7.15
C LEU A 228 7.03 4.91 7.84
N GLY A 229 6.02 4.65 7.04
CA GLY A 229 4.72 4.16 7.48
C GLY A 229 4.35 2.86 6.79
N GLU A 230 3.22 2.30 7.20
CA GLU A 230 2.58 1.16 6.54
C GLU A 230 1.06 1.34 6.51
N GLY A 231 0.37 0.64 5.62
CA GLY A 231 -1.08 0.68 5.53
C GLY A 231 -1.61 0.32 4.16
N ALA A 232 -2.93 0.40 4.02
CA ALA A 232 -3.63 0.28 2.75
C ALA A 232 -4.90 1.13 2.70
N ALA A 233 -5.25 1.54 1.48
CA ALA A 233 -6.56 2.09 1.17
C ALA A 233 -7.09 1.46 -0.12
N ALA A 234 -8.42 1.32 -0.20
CA ALA A 234 -9.08 0.83 -1.39
C ALA A 234 -10.19 1.79 -1.83
N LEU A 235 -10.37 1.89 -3.14
CA LEU A 235 -11.44 2.62 -3.79
C LEU A 235 -12.22 1.65 -4.69
N VAL A 236 -13.53 1.84 -4.75
CA VAL A 236 -14.37 1.24 -5.78
C VAL A 236 -14.71 2.34 -6.78
N LEU A 237 -14.31 2.14 -8.04
CA LEU A 237 -14.64 3.02 -9.15
C LEU A 237 -15.66 2.32 -10.05
N GLU A 238 -16.62 3.08 -10.55
CA GLU A 238 -17.68 2.59 -11.45
C GLU A 238 -17.73 3.45 -12.71
N ALA A 239 -18.01 2.82 -13.84
CA ALA A 239 -18.24 3.56 -15.09
C ALA A 239 -19.55 4.35 -15.03
N GLU A 240 -19.57 5.50 -15.67
CA GLU A 240 -20.78 6.31 -15.81
C GLU A 240 -21.90 5.52 -16.51
N GLY A 241 -23.15 5.69 -16.06
CA GLY A 241 -24.33 5.02 -16.65
C GLY A 241 -24.55 3.58 -16.19
N ILE A 242 -23.71 3.04 -15.30
CA ILE A 242 -24.02 1.79 -14.62
C ILE A 242 -25.02 2.09 -13.51
N GLU A 243 -26.15 1.37 -13.52
CA GLU A 243 -27.10 1.49 -12.43
C GLU A 243 -26.44 1.05 -11.12
N PRO A 244 -26.41 1.93 -10.09
CA PRO A 244 -25.86 1.56 -8.81
C PRO A 244 -26.60 0.33 -8.28
N THR A 245 -25.87 -0.68 -7.86
CA THR A 245 -26.45 -1.88 -7.22
C THR A 245 -27.10 -1.57 -5.87
N CYS A 246 -26.91 -0.35 -5.38
CA CYS A 246 -27.51 0.18 -4.16
C CYS A 246 -27.79 1.69 -4.30
N ASN A 247 -28.72 2.20 -3.50
CA ASN A 247 -29.13 3.62 -3.47
C ASN A 247 -28.07 4.50 -2.76
N ARG A 248 -26.78 4.35 -3.13
CA ARG A 248 -25.68 5.15 -2.56
C ARG A 248 -25.21 6.21 -3.54
N LYS A 249 -24.92 7.39 -3.00
CA LYS A 249 -24.37 8.51 -3.75
C LYS A 249 -22.85 8.35 -3.89
N ALA A 250 -22.29 8.54 -5.08
CA ALA A 250 -20.87 8.63 -5.31
C ALA A 250 -20.26 9.80 -4.48
N TYR A 251 -19.06 9.64 -3.99
CA TYR A 251 -18.34 10.67 -3.25
C TYR A 251 -17.81 11.77 -4.17
N ALA A 252 -17.31 11.38 -5.34
CA ALA A 252 -16.73 12.28 -6.33
C ALA A 252 -16.71 11.59 -7.72
N GLU A 253 -16.43 12.38 -8.73
CA GLU A 253 -16.13 11.94 -10.07
C GLU A 253 -14.62 12.08 -10.33
N LEU A 254 -14.00 11.07 -10.96
CA LEU A 254 -12.62 11.11 -11.44
C LEU A 254 -12.63 11.60 -12.88
N CYS A 255 -12.24 12.85 -13.10
CA CYS A 255 -12.40 13.54 -14.38
C CYS A 255 -11.17 13.44 -15.30
N GLY A 256 -9.97 13.25 -14.75
CA GLY A 256 -8.76 13.23 -15.55
C GLY A 256 -7.57 12.59 -14.85
N TYR A 257 -6.61 12.12 -15.65
CA TYR A 257 -5.38 11.50 -15.18
C TYR A 257 -4.20 11.89 -16.07
N GLY A 258 -3.07 12.20 -15.45
CA GLY A 258 -1.82 12.51 -16.13
C GLY A 258 -0.64 11.75 -15.54
N THR A 259 0.23 11.23 -16.41
CA THR A 259 1.47 10.56 -16.01
C THR A 259 2.59 10.93 -16.97
N THR A 260 3.76 11.16 -16.41
CA THR A 260 4.99 11.49 -17.14
C THR A 260 6.18 10.82 -16.48
N THR A 261 7.31 10.84 -17.15
CA THR A 261 8.61 10.39 -16.62
C THR A 261 9.62 11.52 -16.75
N ASP A 262 10.36 11.81 -15.68
CA ASP A 262 11.34 12.89 -15.66
C ASP A 262 12.52 12.68 -16.63
N GLY A 263 12.97 11.42 -16.78
CA GLY A 263 14.07 11.04 -17.67
C GLY A 263 15.44 11.61 -17.30
N LEU A 264 15.63 12.09 -16.06
CA LEU A 264 16.84 12.78 -15.62
C LEU A 264 17.71 11.95 -14.67
N HIS A 265 17.20 11.64 -13.48
CA HIS A 265 17.97 10.99 -12.42
C HIS A 265 17.07 10.07 -11.59
N ILE A 266 17.65 8.99 -11.03
CA ILE A 266 16.88 7.97 -10.32
C ILE A 266 16.19 8.49 -9.03
N THR A 267 16.75 9.50 -8.38
CA THR A 267 16.25 10.02 -7.10
C THR A 267 16.02 11.53 -7.07
N LEU A 268 16.40 12.27 -8.12
CA LEU A 268 16.22 13.70 -8.18
C LEU A 268 15.00 14.06 -9.02
N PRO A 269 13.93 14.60 -8.40
CA PRO A 269 12.69 14.92 -9.12
C PRO A 269 12.84 16.16 -10.02
N SER A 270 12.09 16.20 -11.12
CA SER A 270 11.98 17.34 -12.02
C SER A 270 10.70 18.14 -11.77
N ALA A 271 10.82 19.44 -11.55
CA ALA A 271 9.66 20.32 -11.48
C ALA A 271 8.90 20.37 -12.82
N GLU A 272 9.62 20.30 -13.94
CA GLU A 272 9.01 20.24 -15.28
C GLU A 272 8.18 18.97 -15.47
N GLY A 273 8.72 17.78 -15.13
CA GLY A 273 8.01 16.52 -15.24
C GLY A 273 6.74 16.49 -14.40
N GLN A 274 6.79 16.99 -13.16
CA GLN A 274 5.62 17.13 -12.29
C GLN A 274 4.59 18.10 -12.89
N THR A 275 5.03 19.24 -13.43
CA THR A 275 4.15 20.21 -14.09
C THR A 275 3.44 19.60 -15.29
N LEU A 276 4.15 18.86 -16.13
CA LEU A 276 3.57 18.19 -17.29
C LEU A 276 2.53 17.14 -16.89
N ALA A 277 2.77 16.36 -15.82
CA ALA A 277 1.80 15.40 -15.33
C ALA A 277 0.51 16.08 -14.85
N MET A 278 0.62 17.18 -14.09
CA MET A 278 -0.54 17.96 -13.63
C MET A 278 -1.29 18.60 -14.82
N GLN A 279 -0.59 19.20 -15.76
CA GLN A 279 -1.20 19.77 -16.97
C GLN A 279 -1.94 18.72 -17.80
N ALA A 280 -1.36 17.53 -17.96
CA ALA A 280 -2.02 16.43 -18.67
C ALA A 280 -3.32 16.00 -17.99
N ALA A 281 -3.33 15.90 -16.64
CA ALA A 281 -4.53 15.56 -15.89
C ALA A 281 -5.63 16.64 -16.03
N ILE A 282 -5.26 17.92 -15.94
CA ILE A 282 -6.18 19.04 -16.12
C ILE A 282 -6.74 19.04 -17.54
N ALA A 283 -5.88 18.88 -18.55
CA ALA A 283 -6.31 18.86 -19.95
C ALA A 283 -7.27 17.68 -20.23
N GLU A 284 -7.02 16.50 -19.66
CA GLU A 284 -7.90 15.35 -19.83
C GLU A 284 -9.26 15.54 -19.13
N SER A 285 -9.30 16.28 -18.03
CA SER A 285 -10.52 16.53 -17.27
C SER A 285 -11.53 17.39 -18.01
N GLY A 286 -11.09 18.21 -18.96
CA GLY A 286 -11.94 19.21 -19.63
C GLY A 286 -12.46 20.31 -18.69
N LEU A 287 -12.00 20.36 -17.46
CA LEU A 287 -12.33 21.43 -16.50
C LEU A 287 -11.47 22.67 -16.76
N PRO A 288 -12.02 23.88 -16.50
CA PRO A 288 -11.31 25.13 -16.71
C PRO A 288 -10.11 25.31 -15.77
#